data_77eb816a070ae898767ffb33e417beb2
#
_entry.id   77eb816a070ae898767ffb33e417beb2
#
_cell.length_a   1.000
_cell.length_b   1.000
_cell.length_c   1.000
_cell.angle_alpha   90.00
_cell.angle_beta   90.00
_cell.angle_gamma   90.00
#
_symmetry.space_group_name_H-M   'P 1'
#
loop_
_entity.id
_entity.type
_entity.pdbx_description
1 polymer ?
#
loop_
_entity_poly.entity_id
_entity_poly.type
_entity_poly.pdbx_seq_one_letter_code
_entity_poly.pdbx_strand_id
1 'polypeptide(L)'
;MLAVIFFVLTQFTGMREDLFLALAQINALVAEGEWWRIFTPILLHDGIMHILFNMWALWVLGPQIERGVGTWPFVGVYLASAAVGGAFAYVFGSPQDVAVGASGAIFGLFGVWLNWAVRRRNTVQGQMLLRQIGFLLLLNAALPFLIPNIAWEAHLGGLIAGFVIGEMWSRTKDERARVAVTIAVAGLAVATVLIL
;
A
#
# COMPACT_ATOMS: atom_id res chain seq x y z
N MET A 1 -8.80 -8.71 -7.81
CA MET A 1 -10.23 -9.06 -8.03
C MET A 1 -11.15 -8.53 -6.92
N LEU A 2 -10.86 -8.72 -5.63
CA LEU A 2 -11.75 -8.23 -4.55
C LEU A 2 -12.07 -6.73 -4.66
N ALA A 3 -11.08 -5.85 -4.83
CA ALA A 3 -11.30 -4.41 -5.00
C ALA A 3 -12.26 -4.07 -6.16
N VAL A 4 -12.20 -4.81 -7.27
CA VAL A 4 -13.12 -4.62 -8.40
C VAL A 4 -14.54 -5.03 -8.01
N ILE A 5 -14.71 -6.13 -7.27
CA ILE A 5 -16.02 -6.59 -6.79
C ILE A 5 -16.60 -5.52 -5.84
N PHE A 6 -15.83 -5.05 -4.87
CA PHE A 6 -16.29 -4.00 -3.95
C PHE A 6 -16.63 -2.70 -4.69
N PHE A 7 -15.82 -2.33 -5.70
CA PHE A 7 -16.11 -1.15 -6.52
C PHE A 7 -17.46 -1.29 -7.24
N VAL A 8 -17.71 -2.43 -7.87
CA VAL A 8 -19.01 -2.70 -8.53
C VAL A 8 -20.15 -2.64 -7.51
N LEU A 9 -20.00 -3.28 -6.36
CA LEU A 9 -21.02 -3.23 -5.31
C LEU A 9 -21.32 -1.79 -4.87
N THR A 10 -20.30 -0.97 -4.63
CA THR A 10 -20.47 0.44 -4.22
C THR A 10 -21.10 1.31 -5.30
N GLN A 11 -20.97 0.98 -6.59
CA GLN A 11 -21.55 1.78 -7.67
C GLN A 11 -22.98 1.39 -8.03
N PHE A 12 -23.35 0.11 -7.88
CA PHE A 12 -24.59 -0.42 -8.49
C PHE A 12 -25.63 -0.96 -7.51
N THR A 13 -25.35 -1.07 -6.21
CA THR A 13 -26.27 -1.73 -5.26
C THR A 13 -26.86 -0.81 -4.20
N GLY A 14 -26.58 0.49 -4.22
CA GLY A 14 -26.99 1.40 -3.13
C GLY A 14 -26.25 1.19 -1.79
N MET A 15 -25.37 0.20 -1.69
CA MET A 15 -24.58 -0.12 -0.49
C MET A 15 -23.34 0.78 -0.31
N ARG A 16 -23.22 1.86 -1.08
CA ARG A 16 -22.03 2.71 -1.09
C ARG A 16 -21.73 3.28 0.28
N GLU A 17 -22.72 3.89 0.91
CA GLU A 17 -22.54 4.55 2.22
C GLU A 17 -22.20 3.53 3.30
N ASP A 18 -22.91 2.41 3.35
CA ASP A 18 -22.68 1.36 4.36
C ASP A 18 -21.26 0.76 4.24
N LEU A 19 -20.85 0.41 3.02
CA LEU A 19 -19.51 -0.14 2.76
C LEU A 19 -18.42 0.90 3.01
N PHE A 20 -18.65 2.15 2.66
CA PHE A 20 -17.71 3.23 2.93
C PHE A 20 -17.54 3.44 4.43
N LEU A 21 -18.62 3.55 5.20
CA LEU A 21 -18.60 3.70 6.65
C LEU A 21 -17.97 2.48 7.35
N ALA A 22 -18.18 1.27 6.82
CA ALA A 22 -17.64 0.05 7.40
C ALA A 22 -16.14 -0.14 7.14
N LEU A 23 -15.63 0.27 5.96
CA LEU A 23 -14.33 -0.15 5.47
C LEU A 23 -13.34 1.00 5.19
N ALA A 24 -13.79 2.26 5.05
CA ALA A 24 -12.87 3.38 4.87
C ALA A 24 -12.03 3.60 6.14
N GLN A 25 -10.81 4.02 5.98
CA GLN A 25 -10.04 4.55 7.10
C GLN A 25 -10.59 5.94 7.43
N ILE A 26 -11.14 6.08 8.61
CA ILE A 26 -11.56 7.32 9.23
C ILE A 26 -10.75 7.44 10.50
N ASN A 27 -9.84 8.38 10.55
CA ASN A 27 -8.84 8.46 11.63
C ASN A 27 -9.48 8.60 13.01
N ALA A 28 -10.61 9.29 13.13
CA ALA A 28 -11.37 9.37 14.38
C ALA A 28 -11.84 7.98 14.88
N LEU A 29 -12.34 7.13 13.97
CA LEU A 29 -12.77 5.76 14.33
C LEU A 29 -11.59 4.83 14.62
N VAL A 30 -10.43 5.05 13.98
CA VAL A 30 -9.20 4.34 14.35
C VAL A 30 -8.79 4.68 15.78
N ALA A 31 -8.89 5.95 16.19
CA ALA A 31 -8.65 6.41 17.57
C ALA A 31 -9.65 5.83 18.58
N GLU A 32 -10.86 5.47 18.15
CA GLU A 32 -11.87 4.78 18.96
C GLU A 32 -11.64 3.26 19.05
N GLY A 33 -10.57 2.74 18.44
CA GLY A 33 -10.15 1.34 18.50
C GLY A 33 -10.49 0.50 17.27
N GLU A 34 -11.02 1.08 16.19
CA GLU A 34 -11.30 0.36 14.95
C GLU A 34 -10.02 0.17 14.11
N TRP A 35 -9.01 -0.47 14.70
CA TRP A 35 -7.67 -0.68 14.13
C TRP A 35 -7.65 -1.39 12.77
N TRP A 36 -8.66 -2.21 12.45
CA TRP A 36 -8.74 -2.90 11.14
C TRP A 36 -8.85 -1.93 9.96
N ARG A 37 -9.24 -0.69 10.21
CA ARG A 37 -9.33 0.36 9.20
C ARG A 37 -8.00 0.78 8.58
N ILE A 38 -6.87 0.31 9.13
CA ILE A 38 -5.57 0.48 8.44
C ILE A 38 -5.38 -0.53 7.29
N PHE A 39 -6.23 -1.57 7.18
CA PHE A 39 -6.17 -2.58 6.12
C PHE A 39 -7.34 -2.48 5.13
N THR A 40 -8.55 -2.24 5.62
CA THR A 40 -9.78 -2.38 4.83
C THR A 40 -9.93 -1.37 3.69
N PRO A 41 -9.33 -0.16 3.71
CA PRO A 41 -9.43 0.81 2.61
C PRO A 41 -8.97 0.28 1.25
N ILE A 42 -8.09 -0.72 1.21
CA ILE A 42 -7.63 -1.33 -0.05
C ILE A 42 -8.77 -1.90 -0.91
N LEU A 43 -9.93 -2.16 -0.31
CA LEU A 43 -11.11 -2.68 -0.98
C LEU A 43 -11.95 -1.58 -1.64
N LEU A 44 -11.86 -0.35 -1.17
CA LEU A 44 -12.66 0.78 -1.62
C LEU A 44 -11.92 1.68 -2.60
N HIS A 45 -12.66 2.25 -3.55
CA HIS A 45 -12.10 3.22 -4.50
C HIS A 45 -13.11 4.33 -4.78
N ASP A 46 -12.65 5.56 -4.78
CA ASP A 46 -13.46 6.73 -5.09
C ASP A 46 -13.31 7.08 -6.59
N GLY A 47 -14.17 6.45 -7.40
CA GLY A 47 -14.28 6.68 -8.82
C GLY A 47 -13.47 5.75 -9.72
N ILE A 48 -13.88 5.77 -11.01
CA ILE A 48 -13.36 4.84 -12.04
C ILE A 48 -11.86 5.03 -12.27
N MET A 49 -11.39 6.27 -12.35
CA MET A 49 -9.96 6.51 -12.62
C MET A 49 -9.09 6.04 -11.47
N HIS A 50 -9.57 6.18 -10.23
CA HIS A 50 -8.85 5.71 -9.05
C HIS A 50 -8.65 4.19 -9.08
N ILE A 51 -9.71 3.41 -9.32
CA ILE A 51 -9.57 1.94 -9.41
C ILE A 51 -8.77 1.52 -10.63
N LEU A 52 -8.94 2.17 -11.78
CA LEU A 52 -8.20 1.83 -13.00
C LEU A 52 -6.69 1.99 -12.81
N PHE A 53 -6.24 3.11 -12.25
CA PHE A 53 -4.81 3.33 -11.99
C PHE A 53 -4.25 2.37 -10.96
N ASN A 54 -4.98 2.07 -9.88
CA ASN A 54 -4.57 1.08 -8.89
C ASN A 54 -4.46 -0.33 -9.51
N MET A 55 -5.47 -0.76 -10.25
CA MET A 55 -5.46 -2.09 -10.86
C MET A 55 -4.41 -2.21 -11.96
N TRP A 56 -4.20 -1.15 -12.75
CA TRP A 56 -3.13 -1.12 -13.75
C TRP A 56 -1.74 -1.24 -13.09
N ALA A 57 -1.48 -0.45 -12.04
CA ALA A 57 -0.21 -0.52 -11.31
C ALA A 57 0.00 -1.91 -10.69
N LEU A 58 -1.03 -2.48 -10.07
CA LEU A 58 -0.97 -3.83 -9.50
C LEU A 58 -0.73 -4.89 -10.60
N TRP A 59 -1.36 -4.76 -11.77
CA TRP A 59 -1.17 -5.66 -12.90
C TRP A 59 0.26 -5.60 -13.47
N VAL A 60 0.87 -4.42 -13.51
CA VAL A 60 2.25 -4.23 -13.99
C VAL A 60 3.27 -4.72 -12.97
N LEU A 61 3.13 -4.33 -11.71
CA LEU A 61 4.10 -4.60 -10.64
C LEU A 61 3.96 -6.01 -10.05
N GLY A 62 2.71 -6.41 -9.78
CA GLY A 62 2.40 -7.61 -9.02
C GLY A 62 3.06 -8.87 -9.55
N PRO A 63 2.83 -9.25 -10.82
CA PRO A 63 3.39 -10.49 -11.37
C PRO A 63 4.91 -10.56 -11.36
N GLN A 64 5.58 -9.41 -11.42
CA GLN A 64 7.05 -9.38 -11.42
C GLN A 64 7.60 -9.64 -10.02
N ILE A 65 6.98 -9.06 -9.00
CA ILE A 65 7.36 -9.27 -7.60
C ILE A 65 6.99 -10.70 -7.19
N GLU A 66 5.75 -11.13 -7.46
CA GLU A 66 5.26 -12.46 -7.11
C GLU A 66 6.14 -13.58 -7.67
N ARG A 67 6.53 -13.49 -8.95
CA ARG A 67 7.48 -14.45 -9.54
C ARG A 67 8.86 -14.46 -8.87
N GLY A 68 9.29 -13.33 -8.32
CA GLY A 68 10.59 -13.19 -7.67
C GLY A 68 10.63 -13.67 -6.22
N VAL A 69 9.50 -13.63 -5.51
CA VAL A 69 9.46 -13.88 -4.06
C VAL A 69 8.51 -15.00 -3.63
N GLY A 70 7.59 -15.42 -4.49
CA GLY A 70 6.49 -16.35 -4.21
C GLY A 70 5.18 -15.64 -3.87
N THR A 71 4.06 -16.37 -3.98
CA THR A 71 2.70 -15.80 -3.79
C THR A 71 2.46 -15.32 -2.36
N TRP A 72 2.83 -16.10 -1.35
CA TRP A 72 2.57 -15.71 0.04
C TRP A 72 3.38 -14.51 0.51
N PRO A 73 4.70 -14.39 0.22
CA PRO A 73 5.43 -13.15 0.48
C PRO A 73 4.86 -11.94 -0.27
N PHE A 74 4.42 -12.13 -1.53
CA PHE A 74 3.79 -11.06 -2.31
C PHE A 74 2.50 -10.55 -1.64
N VAL A 75 1.59 -11.45 -1.24
CA VAL A 75 0.38 -11.08 -0.50
C VAL A 75 0.76 -10.43 0.83
N GLY A 76 1.76 -10.99 1.52
CA GLY A 76 2.25 -10.46 2.79
C GLY A 76 2.77 -9.02 2.68
N VAL A 77 3.61 -8.70 1.68
CA VAL A 77 4.11 -7.32 1.52
C VAL A 77 3.01 -6.35 1.12
N TYR A 78 2.06 -6.79 0.31
CA TYR A 78 0.90 -5.99 -0.08
C TYR A 78 0.09 -5.58 1.16
N LEU A 79 -0.25 -6.53 2.02
CA LEU A 79 -1.03 -6.28 3.25
C LEU A 79 -0.21 -5.52 4.32
N ALA A 80 1.06 -5.86 4.51
CA ALA A 80 1.92 -5.15 5.45
C ALA A 80 2.12 -3.69 5.06
N SER A 81 2.27 -3.42 3.75
CA SER A 81 2.39 -2.05 3.25
C SER A 81 1.07 -1.28 3.35
N ALA A 82 -0.08 -1.95 3.20
CA ALA A 82 -1.38 -1.35 3.50
C ALA A 82 -1.44 -0.91 4.97
N ALA A 83 -1.09 -1.81 5.90
CA ALA A 83 -1.10 -1.54 7.34
C ALA A 83 -0.19 -0.38 7.74
N VAL A 84 1.06 -0.38 7.26
CA VAL A 84 2.00 0.71 7.55
C VAL A 84 1.55 2.01 6.90
N GLY A 85 1.03 1.96 5.67
CA GLY A 85 0.45 3.12 5.00
C GLY A 85 -0.72 3.70 5.81
N GLY A 86 -1.66 2.85 6.23
CA GLY A 86 -2.77 3.26 7.09
C GLY A 86 -2.31 3.81 8.45
N ALA A 87 -1.32 3.19 9.09
CA ALA A 87 -0.74 3.70 10.32
C ALA A 87 -0.09 5.08 10.12
N PHE A 88 0.61 5.31 9.00
CA PHE A 88 1.16 6.62 8.66
C PHE A 88 0.07 7.67 8.45
N ALA A 89 -1.01 7.33 7.71
CA ALA A 89 -2.16 8.22 7.54
C ALA A 89 -2.84 8.54 8.87
N TYR A 90 -2.88 7.60 9.82
CA TYR A 90 -3.39 7.83 11.16
C TYR A 90 -2.50 8.76 12.00
N VAL A 91 -1.18 8.48 12.02
CA VAL A 91 -0.22 9.18 12.89
C VAL A 91 0.06 10.61 12.41
N PHE A 92 0.13 10.80 11.09
CA PHE A 92 0.54 12.09 10.48
C PHE A 92 -0.61 12.86 9.87
N GLY A 93 -1.79 12.25 9.75
CA GLY A 93 -3.01 12.89 9.28
C GLY A 93 -3.83 13.53 10.39
N SER A 94 -4.94 14.13 9.99
CA SER A 94 -5.93 14.75 10.88
C SER A 94 -6.98 13.73 11.35
N PRO A 95 -7.63 13.90 12.50
CA PRO A 95 -8.74 13.05 12.93
C PRO A 95 -9.89 12.96 11.92
N GLN A 96 -10.11 14.03 11.13
CA GLN A 96 -11.16 14.12 10.12
C GLN A 96 -10.77 13.48 8.79
N ASP A 97 -9.51 13.09 8.62
CA ASP A 97 -9.05 12.53 7.36
C ASP A 97 -9.69 11.17 7.10
N VAL A 98 -10.06 10.99 5.84
CA VAL A 98 -10.66 9.77 5.32
C VAL A 98 -9.82 9.27 4.17
N ALA A 99 -9.43 8.00 4.22
CA ALA A 99 -8.66 7.38 3.15
C ALA A 99 -9.34 6.12 2.61
N VAL A 100 -9.29 5.98 1.29
CA VAL A 100 -9.71 4.79 0.52
C VAL A 100 -8.69 4.52 -0.58
N GLY A 101 -8.59 3.28 -1.02
CA GLY A 101 -7.74 2.88 -2.14
C GLY A 101 -6.65 1.90 -1.77
N ALA A 102 -6.23 1.14 -2.76
CA ALA A 102 -5.13 0.17 -2.63
C ALA A 102 -3.74 0.81 -2.77
N SER A 103 -3.67 2.13 -2.96
CA SER A 103 -2.44 2.81 -3.34
C SER A 103 -1.32 2.71 -2.29
N GLY A 104 -1.62 2.77 -1.00
CA GLY A 104 -0.62 2.54 0.06
C GLY A 104 0.07 1.17 -0.08
N ALA A 105 -0.70 0.11 -0.31
CA ALA A 105 -0.16 -1.23 -0.58
C ALA A 105 0.66 -1.28 -1.88
N ILE A 106 0.20 -0.62 -2.93
CA ILE A 106 0.90 -0.54 -4.23
C ILE A 106 2.21 0.24 -4.10
N PHE A 107 2.24 1.30 -3.31
CA PHE A 107 3.48 2.00 -2.99
C PHE A 107 4.49 1.10 -2.26
N GLY A 108 4.02 0.15 -1.46
CA GLY A 108 4.88 -0.89 -0.92
C GLY A 108 5.52 -1.77 -2.00
N LEU A 109 4.79 -2.12 -3.06
CA LEU A 109 5.37 -2.83 -4.20
C LEU A 109 6.43 -1.96 -4.92
N PHE A 110 6.19 -0.66 -5.09
CA PHE A 110 7.22 0.27 -5.57
C PHE A 110 8.43 0.30 -4.63
N GLY A 111 8.22 0.23 -3.31
CA GLY A 111 9.29 0.16 -2.30
C GLY A 111 10.18 -1.07 -2.48
N VAL A 112 9.59 -2.25 -2.68
CA VAL A 112 10.35 -3.49 -3.00
C VAL A 112 11.16 -3.32 -4.28
N TRP A 113 10.55 -2.78 -5.32
CA TRP A 113 11.24 -2.54 -6.59
C TRP A 113 12.37 -1.51 -6.45
N LEU A 114 12.13 -0.45 -5.70
CA LEU A 114 13.16 0.55 -5.40
C LEU A 114 14.35 -0.08 -4.68
N ASN A 115 14.11 -0.93 -3.70
CA ASN A 115 15.18 -1.67 -3.02
C ASN A 115 15.98 -2.54 -4.01
N TRP A 116 15.30 -3.31 -4.87
CA TRP A 116 15.99 -4.11 -5.90
C TRP A 116 16.81 -3.26 -6.85
N ALA A 117 16.31 -2.11 -7.26
CA ALA A 117 17.00 -1.19 -8.15
C ALA A 117 18.24 -0.57 -7.46
N VAL A 118 18.09 -0.11 -6.22
CA VAL A 118 19.20 0.45 -5.41
C VAL A 118 20.31 -0.59 -5.22
N ARG A 119 19.97 -1.82 -4.92
CA ARG A 119 20.96 -2.92 -4.75
C ARG A 119 21.69 -3.26 -6.04
N ARG A 120 21.10 -2.97 -7.20
CA ARG A 120 21.69 -3.19 -8.53
C ARG A 120 22.11 -1.89 -9.23
N ARG A 121 22.26 -0.79 -8.50
CA ARG A 121 22.55 0.55 -9.06
C ARG A 121 23.81 0.62 -9.92
N ASN A 122 24.73 -0.32 -9.73
CA ASN A 122 25.97 -0.41 -10.51
C ASN A 122 25.80 -1.19 -11.83
N THR A 123 24.60 -1.67 -12.15
CA THR A 123 24.26 -2.33 -13.42
C THR A 123 23.39 -1.41 -14.29
N VAL A 124 23.45 -1.61 -15.60
CA VAL A 124 22.60 -0.87 -16.55
C VAL A 124 21.10 -1.05 -16.21
N GLN A 125 20.70 -2.30 -15.93
CA GLN A 125 19.30 -2.61 -15.58
C GLN A 125 18.86 -1.91 -14.29
N GLY A 126 19.70 -1.90 -13.25
CA GLY A 126 19.39 -1.22 -11.98
C GLY A 126 19.26 0.29 -12.18
N GLN A 127 20.10 0.91 -12.98
CA GLN A 127 20.01 2.34 -13.30
C GLN A 127 18.76 2.68 -14.10
N MET A 128 18.40 1.86 -15.09
CA MET A 128 17.15 2.03 -15.85
C MET A 128 15.93 1.94 -14.92
N LEU A 129 15.89 0.94 -14.04
CA LEU A 129 14.80 0.75 -13.09
C LEU A 129 14.72 1.92 -12.09
N LEU A 130 15.87 2.41 -11.58
CA LEU A 130 15.91 3.59 -10.70
C LEU A 130 15.32 4.83 -11.37
N ARG A 131 15.66 5.08 -12.65
CA ARG A 131 15.10 6.20 -13.40
C ARG A 131 13.58 6.07 -13.58
N GLN A 132 13.12 4.86 -13.91
CA GLN A 132 11.69 4.57 -14.11
C GLN A 132 10.90 4.77 -12.82
N ILE A 133 11.36 4.16 -11.72
CA ILE A 133 10.69 4.29 -10.42
C ILE A 133 10.77 5.74 -9.93
N GLY A 134 11.94 6.38 -10.04
CA GLY A 134 12.12 7.76 -9.63
C GLY A 134 11.16 8.72 -10.36
N PHE A 135 10.99 8.53 -11.67
CA PHE A 135 10.00 9.31 -12.43
C PHE A 135 8.57 9.07 -11.95
N LEU A 136 8.17 7.80 -11.74
CA LEU A 136 6.83 7.47 -11.25
C LEU A 136 6.59 8.01 -9.83
N LEU A 137 7.57 7.92 -8.95
CA LEU A 137 7.47 8.47 -7.60
C LEU A 137 7.39 9.99 -7.62
N LEU A 138 8.14 10.67 -8.50
CA LEU A 138 8.06 12.12 -8.66
C LEU A 138 6.67 12.56 -9.16
N LEU A 139 6.11 11.87 -10.16
CA LEU A 139 4.75 12.13 -10.64
C LEU A 139 3.74 11.96 -9.50
N ASN A 140 3.84 10.87 -8.75
CA ASN A 140 2.92 10.62 -7.63
C ASN A 140 3.11 11.61 -6.47
N ALA A 141 4.32 12.07 -6.21
CA ALA A 141 4.58 13.12 -5.21
C ALA A 141 3.99 14.49 -5.62
N ALA A 142 3.78 14.72 -6.92
CA ALA A 142 3.13 15.93 -7.43
C ALA A 142 1.58 15.86 -7.33
N LEU A 143 0.98 14.68 -7.30
CA LEU A 143 -0.48 14.51 -7.32
C LEU A 143 -1.20 15.21 -6.15
N PRO A 144 -0.72 15.18 -4.88
CA PRO A 144 -1.39 15.87 -3.77
C PRO A 144 -1.53 17.39 -3.96
N PHE A 145 -0.67 17.99 -4.78
CA PHE A 145 -0.74 19.42 -5.12
C PHE A 145 -1.77 19.71 -6.23
N LEU A 146 -2.20 18.70 -6.96
CA LEU A 146 -3.11 18.81 -8.10
C LEU A 146 -4.50 18.25 -7.80
N ILE A 147 -4.56 17.24 -6.95
CA ILE A 147 -5.78 16.50 -6.61
C ILE A 147 -5.94 16.54 -5.08
N PRO A 148 -7.00 17.18 -4.57
CA PRO A 148 -7.25 17.21 -3.13
C PRO A 148 -7.56 15.80 -2.57
N ASN A 149 -7.36 15.64 -1.28
CA ASN A 149 -7.68 14.43 -0.51
C ASN A 149 -6.90 13.17 -0.91
N ILE A 150 -5.70 13.32 -1.50
CA ILE A 150 -4.78 12.19 -1.63
C ILE A 150 -4.04 11.99 -0.30
N ALA A 151 -4.21 10.80 0.30
CA ALA A 151 -3.50 10.40 1.52
C ALA A 151 -2.01 10.09 1.18
N TRP A 152 -1.21 11.13 0.98
CA TRP A 152 0.21 11.00 0.62
C TRP A 152 1.02 10.32 1.75
N GLU A 153 0.57 10.44 3.00
CA GLU A 153 1.13 9.77 4.17
C GLU A 153 1.05 8.25 4.00
N ALA A 154 -0.10 7.75 3.54
CA ALA A 154 -0.28 6.33 3.27
C ALA A 154 0.67 5.84 2.16
N HIS A 155 0.89 6.65 1.12
CA HIS A 155 1.84 6.33 0.06
C HIS A 155 3.27 6.26 0.60
N LEU A 156 3.68 7.25 1.40
CA LEU A 156 5.01 7.28 2.00
C LEU A 156 5.22 6.10 2.95
N GLY A 157 4.27 5.83 3.83
CA GLY A 157 4.33 4.69 4.76
C GLY A 157 4.45 3.36 4.02
N GLY A 158 3.63 3.15 2.99
CA GLY A 158 3.69 1.96 2.15
C GLY A 158 5.03 1.80 1.44
N LEU A 159 5.56 2.87 0.83
CA LEU A 159 6.86 2.88 0.15
C LEU A 159 8.00 2.49 1.10
N ILE A 160 8.03 3.07 2.30
CA ILE A 160 9.03 2.77 3.33
C ILE A 160 8.92 1.30 3.76
N ALA A 161 7.71 0.82 4.05
CA ALA A 161 7.47 -0.57 4.44
C ALA A 161 7.99 -1.54 3.38
N GLY A 162 7.63 -1.34 2.11
CA GLY A 162 8.07 -2.20 1.02
C GLY A 162 9.59 -2.17 0.81
N PHE A 163 10.21 -0.99 0.94
CA PHE A 163 11.67 -0.86 0.84
C PHE A 163 12.38 -1.64 1.96
N VAL A 164 11.94 -1.51 3.20
CA VAL A 164 12.50 -2.21 4.37
C VAL A 164 12.28 -3.72 4.24
N ILE A 165 11.08 -4.16 3.87
CA ILE A 165 10.76 -5.57 3.63
C ILE A 165 11.68 -6.13 2.52
N GLY A 166 11.85 -5.41 1.42
CA GLY A 166 12.74 -5.79 0.32
C GLY A 166 14.21 -5.95 0.77
N GLU A 167 14.67 -5.08 1.68
CA GLU A 167 16.01 -5.20 2.27
C GLU A 167 16.14 -6.44 3.16
N MET A 168 15.14 -6.71 3.99
CA MET A 168 15.14 -7.91 4.83
C MET A 168 15.06 -9.19 3.99
N TRP A 169 14.26 -9.21 2.94
CA TRP A 169 14.16 -10.35 2.02
C TRP A 169 15.44 -10.62 1.23
N SER A 170 16.27 -9.61 1.02
CA SER A 170 17.55 -9.79 0.35
C SER A 170 18.51 -10.71 1.11
N ARG A 171 18.26 -10.91 2.40
CA ARG A 171 19.09 -11.73 3.31
C ARG A 171 18.63 -13.18 3.40
N THR A 172 17.48 -13.53 2.81
CA THR A 172 16.93 -14.89 2.84
C THR A 172 16.25 -15.26 1.52
N LYS A 173 16.36 -16.55 1.16
CA LYS A 173 15.60 -17.16 0.06
C LYS A 173 14.43 -18.01 0.58
N ASP A 174 14.34 -18.25 1.89
CA ASP A 174 13.28 -19.02 2.50
C ASP A 174 11.97 -18.23 2.46
N GLU A 175 10.94 -18.80 1.86
CA GLU A 175 9.62 -18.21 1.70
C GLU A 175 8.94 -17.99 3.06
N ARG A 176 9.09 -18.92 4.00
CA ARG A 176 8.51 -18.79 5.35
C ARG A 176 9.12 -17.63 6.11
N ALA A 177 10.45 -17.46 6.02
CA ALA A 177 11.14 -16.33 6.62
C ALA A 177 10.69 -15.00 6.00
N ARG A 178 10.44 -14.95 4.69
CA ARG A 178 9.89 -13.77 4.01
C ARG A 178 8.49 -13.44 4.50
N VAL A 179 7.61 -14.43 4.65
CA VAL A 179 6.27 -14.24 5.21
C VAL A 179 6.34 -13.75 6.66
N ALA A 180 7.21 -14.34 7.48
CA ALA A 180 7.39 -13.90 8.87
C ALA A 180 7.79 -12.43 8.98
N VAL A 181 8.67 -11.95 8.09
CA VAL A 181 9.03 -10.52 8.00
C VAL A 181 7.80 -9.65 7.76
N THR A 182 6.94 -10.02 6.80
CA THR A 182 5.74 -9.22 6.49
C THR A 182 4.74 -9.21 7.64
N ILE A 183 4.56 -10.34 8.33
CA ILE A 183 3.71 -10.44 9.53
C ILE A 183 4.26 -9.53 10.65
N ALA A 184 5.57 -9.56 10.89
CA ALA A 184 6.19 -8.72 11.91
C ALA A 184 6.02 -7.22 11.61
N VAL A 185 6.20 -6.80 10.36
CA VAL A 185 6.00 -5.41 9.94
C VAL A 185 4.53 -4.98 10.09
N ALA A 186 3.58 -5.82 9.66
CA ALA A 186 2.16 -5.54 9.84
C ALA A 186 1.77 -5.49 11.31
N GLY A 187 2.27 -6.43 12.13
CA GLY A 187 2.04 -6.46 13.57
C GLY A 187 2.57 -5.22 14.28
N LEU A 188 3.72 -4.70 13.86
CA LEU A 188 4.27 -3.45 14.38
C LEU A 188 3.35 -2.25 14.06
N ALA A 189 2.82 -2.18 12.84
CA ALA A 189 1.88 -1.13 12.45
C ALA A 189 0.60 -1.17 13.30
N VAL A 190 0.03 -2.36 13.49
CA VAL A 190 -1.14 -2.55 14.37
C VAL A 190 -0.83 -2.14 15.81
N ALA A 191 0.30 -2.60 16.36
CA ALA A 191 0.72 -2.26 17.71
C ALA A 191 0.89 -0.73 17.89
N THR A 192 1.46 -0.04 16.89
CA THR A 192 1.59 1.42 16.92
C THR A 192 0.24 2.11 17.03
N VAL A 193 -0.74 1.67 16.23
CA VAL A 193 -2.10 2.25 16.25
C VAL A 193 -2.85 1.96 17.55
N LEU A 194 -2.62 0.78 18.16
CA LEU A 194 -3.28 0.41 19.43
C LEU A 194 -2.70 1.12 20.66
N ILE A 195 -1.49 1.67 20.56
CA ILE A 195 -0.81 2.35 21.68
C ILE A 195 -1.09 3.87 21.66
N LEU A 196 -1.35 4.44 20.50
CA LEU A 196 -1.61 5.87 20.30
C LEU A 196 -3.08 6.22 20.44
#